data_fd1742db408720436f51e2a75d89501e
#
_entry.id   fd1742db408720436f51e2a75d89501e
#
_cell.length_a   1.000
_cell.length_b   1.000
_cell.length_c   1.000
_cell.angle_alpha   90.00
_cell.angle_beta   90.00
_cell.angle_gamma   90.00
#
_symmetry.space_group_name_H-M   'P 1'
#
loop_
_entity.id
_entity.type
_entity.pdbx_description
1 polymer ?
#
loop_
_entity_poly.entity_id
_entity_poly.type
_entity_poly.pdbx_seq_one_letter_code
_entity_poly.pdbx_strand_id
1 'polypeptide(L)' 'MGEKRPRHYAEEILQLKTREERLAALQNVPEDMRGAVKLHVEATFEKLKF' A
#
# COMPACT_ATOMS: atom_id res chain seq x y z
N MET A 1 7.92 1.16 -19.79
CA MET A 1 7.23 1.04 -19.23
C MET A 1 7.12 0.09 -18.30
N GLY A 2 7.38 -0.05 -17.37
CA GLY A 2 7.41 -0.90 -16.48
C GLY A 2 6.28 -1.04 -15.65
N GLU A 3 6.07 -2.17 -15.11
CA GLU A 3 5.00 -2.37 -14.23
C GLU A 3 5.35 -1.77 -12.89
N LYS A 4 4.34 -1.37 -12.16
CA LYS A 4 4.56 -0.86 -10.83
C LYS A 4 4.99 -1.97 -9.92
N ARG A 5 5.89 -1.65 -9.05
CA ARG A 5 6.35 -2.62 -8.07
C ARG A 5 5.55 -2.46 -6.79
N PRO A 6 5.56 -3.46 -5.91
CA PRO A 6 4.81 -3.36 -4.65
C PRO A 6 5.17 -2.10 -3.87
N ARG A 7 6.42 -1.68 -3.94
CA ARG A 7 6.85 -0.48 -3.27
C ARG A 7 6.09 0.75 -3.75
N HIS A 8 5.90 0.86 -5.06
CA HIS A 8 5.20 2.01 -5.62
C HIS A 8 3.74 2.04 -5.17
N TYR A 9 3.11 0.88 -5.18
CA TYR A 9 1.74 0.80 -4.71
C TYR A 9 1.64 1.19 -3.24
N ALA A 10 2.58 0.73 -2.44
CA ALA A 10 2.57 1.04 -1.03
C ALA A 10 2.75 2.53 -0.80
N GLU A 11 3.65 3.15 -1.56
CA GLU A 11 3.87 4.58 -1.40
C GLU A 11 2.63 5.38 -1.75
N GLU A 12 1.95 4.99 -2.81
CA GLU A 12 0.73 5.69 -3.18
C GLU A 12 -0.33 5.55 -2.11
N ILE A 13 -0.44 4.37 -1.54
CA ILE A 13 -1.42 4.12 -0.50
C ILE A 13 -1.10 4.94 0.75
N LEU A 14 0.17 5.02 1.08
CA LEU A 14 0.58 5.75 2.28
C LEU A 14 0.33 7.25 2.17
N GLN A 15 0.20 7.76 0.95
CA GLN A 15 -0.07 9.17 0.77
C GLN A 15 -1.53 9.50 0.95
N LEU A 16 -2.40 8.51 0.98
CA LEU A 16 -3.81 8.75 1.14
C LEU A 16 -4.12 9.10 2.59
N LYS A 17 -5.13 9.96 2.76
CA LYS A 17 -5.41 10.47 4.08
C LYS A 17 -6.32 9.60 4.91
N THR A 18 -7.28 8.96 4.31
CA THR A 18 -8.25 8.21 5.08
C THR A 18 -8.02 6.72 4.92
N ARG A 19 -8.49 6.00 5.91
CA ARG A 19 -8.35 4.56 5.90
C ARG A 19 -9.17 3.94 4.78
N GLU A 20 -10.33 4.51 4.50
CA GLU A 20 -11.18 3.99 3.43
C GLU A 20 -10.51 4.14 2.09
N GLU A 21 -9.85 5.27 1.87
CA GLU A 21 -9.13 5.47 0.63
C GLU A 21 -8.01 4.46 0.49
N ARG A 22 -7.33 4.19 1.59
CA ARG A 22 -6.23 3.23 1.55
C ARG A 22 -6.74 1.82 1.23
N LEU A 23 -7.87 1.45 1.80
CA LEU A 23 -8.43 0.13 1.52
C LEU A 23 -8.85 0.01 0.07
N ALA A 24 -9.48 1.05 -0.46
CA ALA A 24 -9.89 1.03 -1.85
C ALA A 24 -8.69 0.93 -2.78
N ALA A 25 -7.64 1.68 -2.46
CA ALA A 25 -6.45 1.64 -3.28
C ALA A 25 -5.80 0.25 -3.22
N LEU A 26 -5.83 -0.37 -2.06
CA LEU A 26 -5.26 -1.70 -1.92
C LEU A 26 -5.99 -2.71 -2.80
N GLN A 27 -7.30 -2.56 -2.93
CA GLN A 27 -8.05 -3.46 -3.76
C GLN A 27 -7.72 -3.31 -5.23
N ASN A 28 -7.19 -2.18 -5.63
CA ASN A 28 -6.77 -1.97 -7.01
C ASN A 28 -5.40 -2.57 -7.29
N VAL A 29 -4.72 -3.04 -6.28
CA VAL A 29 -3.41 -3.66 -6.46
C VAL A 29 -3.61 -5.09 -6.98
N PRO A 30 -2.81 -5.53 -7.95
CA PRO A 30 -2.92 -6.90 -8.44
C PRO A 30 -2.83 -7.89 -7.28
N GLU A 31 -3.59 -8.94 -7.39
CA GLU A 31 -3.67 -9.91 -6.32
C GLU A 31 -2.30 -10.48 -5.97
N ASP A 32 -1.46 -10.65 -6.98
CA ASP A 32 -0.12 -11.19 -6.76
C ASP A 32 0.70 -10.32 -5.82
N MET A 33 0.49 -9.02 -5.88
CA MET A 33 1.28 -8.10 -5.08
C MET A 33 0.56 -7.60 -3.86
N ARG A 34 -0.72 -7.90 -3.74
CA ARG A 34 -1.52 -7.32 -2.67
C ARG A 34 -0.98 -7.67 -1.29
N GLY A 35 -0.56 -8.91 -1.11
CA GLY A 35 -0.02 -9.30 0.19
C GLY A 35 1.25 -8.55 0.54
N ALA A 36 2.15 -8.42 -0.43
CA ALA A 36 3.39 -7.71 -0.20
C ALA A 36 3.14 -6.23 0.08
N VAL A 37 2.23 -5.64 -0.68
CA VAL A 37 1.90 -4.23 -0.49
C VAL A 37 1.28 -4.01 0.88
N LYS A 38 0.39 -4.90 1.27
CA LYS A 38 -0.27 -4.77 2.55
C LYS A 38 0.74 -4.85 3.69
N LEU A 39 1.65 -5.80 3.61
CA LEU A 39 2.67 -5.94 4.64
C LEU A 39 3.54 -4.70 4.71
N HIS A 40 3.91 -4.16 3.56
CA HIS A 40 4.76 -2.99 3.54
C HIS A 40 4.05 -1.79 4.18
N VAL A 41 2.77 -1.63 3.86
CA VAL A 41 2.01 -0.51 4.42
C VAL A 41 1.84 -0.68 5.92
N GLU A 42 1.53 -1.87 6.36
CA GLU A 42 1.36 -2.11 7.79
C GLU A 42 2.64 -1.91 8.55
N ALA A 43 3.75 -2.35 8.00
CA ALA A 43 5.03 -2.17 8.66
C ALA A 43 5.37 -0.70 8.79
N THR A 44 5.07 0.08 7.75
CA THR A 44 5.35 1.50 7.78
C THR A 44 4.49 2.19 8.84
N PHE A 45 3.22 1.82 8.91
CA PHE A 45 2.35 2.43 9.90
C PHE A 45 2.79 2.08 11.30
N GLU A 46 3.27 0.87 11.51
CA GLU A 46 3.75 0.52 12.81
C GLU A 46 4.95 1.35 13.20
N LYS A 47 5.82 1.62 12.25
CA LYS A 47 6.97 2.44 12.56
C LYS A 47 6.58 3.85 12.89
N LEU A 48 5.56 4.37 12.21
CA LEU A 48 5.14 5.73 12.46
C LEU A 48 4.30 5.86 13.71
N LYS A 49 3.81 4.74 14.22
CA LYS A 49 2.97 4.85 15.33
C LYS A 49 3.77 4.72 16.53
N PHE A 50 4.11 5.58 17.27
CA PHE A 50 4.81 5.38 18.45
C PHE A 50 4.24 6.14 19.54
#